data_e6280195f7ecffdb749daff9f76fa2ca
#
_entry.id   e6280195f7ecffdb749daff9f76fa2ca
#
_cell.length_a   1.000
_cell.length_b   1.000
_cell.length_c   1.000
_cell.angle_alpha   90.00
_cell.angle_beta   90.00
_cell.angle_gamma   90.00
#
_symmetry.space_group_name_H-M   'P 1'
#
loop_
_entity.id
_entity.type
_entity.pdbx_description
1 polymer ?
#
loop_
_entity_poly.entity_id
_entity_poly.type
_entity_poly.pdbx_seq_one_letter_code
_entity_poly.pdbx_strand_id
1 'polypeptide(L)'
;MSALTLAFAYLQRRWGQALLSILVGALGITAVATAIAGFDALPEAAERSWGGVDLVIGPKGSPLDLVLCCALHISDPQGLVSETAAMKAASHPLVRAATPIALGDNVNGWRIVGTSPQILRIYHARFVQGGVWSHPLEAVLGASAARALNLKVGDSFVGAHGLAMGGELHSQFPYKIVGILAPTGSTLDRLVICDIETVRYIHKKHEEEEAAETGASESTVNLPDAATAVIASYRSPAAAMLLPRLINNDPTLTAASPSFEIARLMSYLRPLIVAATALGALLVAIAAMGAATGLMATMNTRTRDLALLRALGAGPMGIASVAVAEALLIAAAALIIGAAASSIALSLGTKALAERTGLLVEPHISLDQIGLIIAGTLFAALLAAVFPALRASHTEIEELLQS
;
A
#
# COMPACT_ATOMS: atom_id res chain seq x y z
N MET A 1 35.72 -14.62 -33.12
CA MET A 1 35.10 -14.50 -31.78
C MET A 1 33.91 -13.55 -31.93
N SER A 2 32.79 -13.84 -31.29
CA SER A 2 31.65 -12.93 -31.35
C SER A 2 31.88 -11.68 -30.47
N ALA A 3 31.23 -10.55 -30.82
CA ALA A 3 31.31 -9.32 -30.01
C ALA A 3 30.91 -9.58 -28.54
N LEU A 4 29.94 -10.48 -28.29
CA LEU A 4 29.49 -10.88 -26.96
C LEU A 4 30.57 -11.60 -26.14
N THR A 5 31.31 -12.53 -26.74
CA THR A 5 32.37 -13.26 -26.02
C THR A 5 33.54 -12.33 -25.64
N LEU A 6 33.87 -11.36 -26.49
CA LEU A 6 34.86 -10.33 -26.21
C LEU A 6 34.39 -9.39 -25.11
N ALA A 7 33.14 -8.90 -25.19
CA ALA A 7 32.53 -8.06 -24.18
C ALA A 7 32.53 -8.72 -22.79
N PHE A 8 32.14 -9.99 -22.72
CA PHE A 8 32.15 -10.74 -21.45
C PHE A 8 33.56 -10.90 -20.86
N ALA A 9 34.56 -11.27 -21.68
CA ALA A 9 35.95 -11.36 -21.22
C ALA A 9 36.49 -10.00 -20.72
N TYR A 10 36.02 -8.92 -21.31
CA TYR A 10 36.39 -7.57 -20.92
C TYR A 10 35.74 -7.14 -19.58
N LEU A 11 34.46 -7.46 -19.37
CA LEU A 11 33.78 -7.23 -18.11
C LEU A 11 34.45 -7.99 -16.95
N GLN A 12 34.91 -9.22 -17.18
CA GLN A 12 35.61 -10.00 -16.15
C GLN A 12 36.93 -9.33 -15.70
N ARG A 13 37.65 -8.68 -16.59
CA ARG A 13 38.90 -7.99 -16.22
C ARG A 13 38.66 -6.70 -15.41
N ARG A 14 37.45 -6.12 -15.46
CA ARG A 14 37.05 -4.90 -14.73
C ARG A 14 35.78 -5.12 -13.91
N TRP A 15 35.70 -6.31 -13.34
CA TRP A 15 34.52 -6.75 -12.60
C TRP A 15 34.05 -5.73 -11.54
N GLY A 16 34.98 -5.01 -10.85
CA GLY A 16 34.61 -4.03 -9.81
C GLY A 16 33.85 -2.83 -10.35
N GLN A 17 34.28 -2.26 -11.50
CA GLN A 17 33.59 -1.11 -12.12
C GLN A 17 32.27 -1.54 -12.78
N ALA A 18 32.26 -2.69 -13.44
CA ALA A 18 31.05 -3.28 -14.00
C ALA A 18 30.02 -3.57 -12.90
N LEU A 19 30.45 -4.17 -11.78
CA LEU A 19 29.61 -4.45 -10.62
C LEU A 19 29.01 -3.18 -10.04
N LEU A 20 29.81 -2.11 -9.87
CA LEU A 20 29.30 -0.84 -9.36
C LEU A 20 28.20 -0.27 -10.28
N SER A 21 28.43 -0.24 -11.60
CA SER A 21 27.43 0.23 -12.56
C SER A 21 26.16 -0.64 -12.55
N ILE A 22 26.31 -1.95 -12.45
CA ILE A 22 25.18 -2.89 -12.32
C ILE A 22 24.39 -2.61 -11.04
N LEU A 23 25.06 -2.47 -9.89
CA LEU A 23 24.38 -2.24 -8.60
C LEU A 23 23.67 -0.88 -8.56
N VAL A 24 24.30 0.19 -9.05
CA VAL A 24 23.65 1.52 -9.11
C VAL A 24 22.45 1.50 -10.07
N GLY A 25 22.59 0.86 -11.23
CA GLY A 25 21.50 0.69 -12.19
C GLY A 25 20.36 -0.15 -11.62
N ALA A 26 20.70 -1.27 -10.98
CA ALA A 26 19.72 -2.14 -10.31
C ALA A 26 18.96 -1.40 -9.19
N LEU A 27 19.67 -0.59 -8.37
CA LEU A 27 19.03 0.24 -7.34
C LEU A 27 18.04 1.24 -7.96
N GLY A 28 18.44 1.90 -9.06
CA GLY A 28 17.55 2.80 -9.79
C GLY A 28 16.30 2.11 -10.34
N ILE A 29 16.47 0.95 -10.95
CA ILE A 29 15.35 0.12 -11.47
C ILE A 29 14.46 -0.34 -10.33
N THR A 30 15.04 -0.80 -9.20
CA THR A 30 14.28 -1.19 -8.01
C THR A 30 13.43 -0.03 -7.50
N ALA A 31 14.00 1.17 -7.39
CA ALA A 31 13.29 2.35 -6.92
C ALA A 31 12.10 2.70 -7.83
N VAL A 32 12.31 2.71 -9.15
CA VAL A 32 11.26 3.00 -10.13
C VAL A 32 10.15 1.95 -10.06
N ALA A 33 10.51 0.68 -10.15
CA ALA A 33 9.55 -0.42 -10.19
C ALA A 33 8.73 -0.52 -8.89
N THR A 34 9.39 -0.37 -7.72
CA THR A 34 8.72 -0.41 -6.41
C THR A 34 7.79 0.80 -6.23
N ALA A 35 8.23 2.00 -6.64
CA ALA A 35 7.43 3.22 -6.53
C ALA A 35 6.15 3.13 -7.38
N ILE A 36 6.25 2.69 -8.63
CA ILE A 36 5.11 2.56 -9.55
C ILE A 36 4.15 1.48 -9.06
N ALA A 37 4.65 0.26 -8.81
CA ALA A 37 3.81 -0.87 -8.40
C ALA A 37 3.11 -0.66 -7.07
N GLY A 38 3.81 -0.06 -6.08
CA GLY A 38 3.23 0.24 -4.78
C GLY A 38 2.15 1.31 -4.86
N PHE A 39 2.37 2.36 -5.65
CA PHE A 39 1.40 3.45 -5.78
C PHE A 39 0.12 3.02 -6.50
N ASP A 40 0.23 2.25 -7.57
CA ASP A 40 -0.93 1.83 -8.36
C ASP A 40 -1.78 0.79 -7.61
N ALA A 41 -1.17 -0.02 -6.74
CA ALA A 41 -1.88 -1.05 -5.99
C ALA A 41 -2.62 -0.52 -4.73
N LEU A 42 -2.20 0.61 -4.16
CA LEU A 42 -2.80 1.14 -2.92
C LEU A 42 -4.28 1.53 -3.05
N PRO A 43 -4.72 2.27 -4.08
CA PRO A 43 -6.13 2.63 -4.25
C PRO A 43 -7.03 1.40 -4.36
N GLU A 44 -6.62 0.40 -5.13
CA GLU A 44 -7.39 -0.84 -5.32
C GLU A 44 -7.50 -1.65 -4.03
N ALA A 45 -6.40 -1.73 -3.25
CA ALA A 45 -6.40 -2.38 -1.95
C ALA A 45 -7.32 -1.66 -0.96
N ALA A 46 -7.29 -0.33 -0.95
CA ALA A 46 -8.19 0.47 -0.14
C ALA A 46 -9.64 0.27 -0.55
N GLU A 47 -9.95 0.31 -1.86
CA GLU A 47 -11.30 0.11 -2.39
C GLU A 47 -11.86 -1.26 -2.02
N ARG A 48 -11.08 -2.32 -2.17
CA ARG A 48 -11.48 -3.66 -1.70
C ARG A 48 -11.74 -3.68 -0.19
N SER A 49 -10.96 -2.93 0.58
CA SER A 49 -11.00 -2.97 2.04
C SER A 49 -12.26 -2.35 2.62
N TRP A 50 -12.74 -1.20 2.14
CA TRP A 50 -13.99 -0.61 2.67
C TRP A 50 -15.26 -1.30 2.15
N GLY A 51 -15.15 -2.24 1.19
CA GLY A 51 -16.27 -3.04 0.68
C GLY A 51 -17.37 -2.15 0.10
N GLY A 52 -18.59 -2.26 0.66
CA GLY A 52 -19.75 -1.49 0.20
C GLY A 52 -19.98 -0.18 0.95
N VAL A 53 -19.00 0.34 1.69
CA VAL A 53 -19.10 1.62 2.41
C VAL A 53 -18.82 2.78 1.45
N ASP A 54 -19.84 3.54 1.09
CA ASP A 54 -19.73 4.67 0.17
C ASP A 54 -19.65 6.02 0.91
N LEU A 55 -20.18 6.08 2.15
CA LEU A 55 -20.26 7.29 2.95
C LEU A 55 -20.00 6.97 4.42
N VAL A 56 -19.23 7.81 5.08
CA VAL A 56 -19.04 7.82 6.53
C VAL A 56 -19.50 9.17 7.06
N ILE A 57 -20.34 9.18 8.09
CA ILE A 57 -20.86 10.38 8.76
C ILE A 57 -20.41 10.31 10.22
N GLY A 58 -19.69 11.29 10.68
CA GLY A 58 -19.17 11.33 12.04
C GLY A 58 -19.12 12.73 12.62
N PRO A 59 -18.41 12.93 13.75
CA PRO A 59 -18.26 14.22 14.40
C PRO A 59 -17.52 15.19 13.48
N LYS A 60 -17.66 16.49 13.77
CA LYS A 60 -16.95 17.53 13.01
C LYS A 60 -15.44 17.35 13.15
N GLY A 61 -14.73 17.20 12.03
CA GLY A 61 -13.30 16.95 12.03
C GLY A 61 -12.73 16.69 10.64
N SER A 62 -11.64 15.92 10.59
CA SER A 62 -10.97 15.55 9.35
C SER A 62 -11.73 14.46 8.58
N PRO A 63 -12.17 14.71 7.33
CA PRO A 63 -12.82 13.69 6.51
C PRO A 63 -11.94 12.46 6.27
N LEU A 64 -10.64 12.67 6.06
CA LEU A 64 -9.68 11.58 5.84
C LEU A 64 -9.56 10.68 7.08
N ASP A 65 -9.40 11.27 8.27
CA ASP A 65 -9.28 10.49 9.52
C ASP A 65 -10.56 9.71 9.80
N LEU A 66 -11.72 10.29 9.48
CA LEU A 66 -13.00 9.62 9.59
C LEU A 66 -13.07 8.37 8.70
N VAL A 67 -12.57 8.45 7.46
CA VAL A 67 -12.47 7.30 6.54
C VAL A 67 -11.45 6.26 7.05
N LEU A 68 -10.28 6.71 7.48
CA LEU A 68 -9.24 5.82 8.00
C LEU A 68 -9.71 5.07 9.27
N CYS A 69 -10.44 5.74 10.15
CA CYS A 69 -10.98 5.15 11.37
C CYS A 69 -12.15 4.19 11.09
N CYS A 70 -13.15 4.64 10.34
CA CYS A 70 -14.47 4.02 10.33
C CYS A 70 -14.76 3.16 9.08
N ALA A 71 -14.01 3.34 7.99
CA ALA A 71 -14.12 2.51 6.79
C ALA A 71 -12.95 1.53 6.67
N LEU A 72 -11.72 1.96 6.99
CA LEU A 72 -10.52 1.13 6.90
C LEU A 72 -10.09 0.53 8.24
N HIS A 73 -10.59 1.05 9.35
CA HIS A 73 -10.27 0.61 10.72
C HIS A 73 -8.76 0.60 11.04
N ILE A 74 -8.00 1.62 10.56
CA ILE A 74 -6.55 1.75 10.75
C ILE A 74 -6.15 2.86 11.74
N SER A 75 -6.99 3.88 11.98
CA SER A 75 -6.75 4.97 12.93
C SER A 75 -7.75 4.94 14.07
N ASP A 76 -7.55 5.79 15.07
CA ASP A 76 -8.40 5.90 16.24
C ASP A 76 -9.51 6.93 16.03
N PRO A 77 -10.65 6.83 16.74
CA PRO A 77 -11.74 7.80 16.66
C PRO A 77 -11.31 9.20 17.09
N GLN A 78 -11.75 10.21 16.34
CA GLN A 78 -11.48 11.63 16.67
C GLN A 78 -12.53 12.24 17.62
N GLY A 79 -13.56 11.49 17.95
CA GLY A 79 -14.65 11.91 18.82
C GLY A 79 -15.90 11.08 18.60
N LEU A 80 -16.99 11.51 19.22
CA LEU A 80 -18.29 10.85 19.13
C LEU A 80 -19.32 11.78 18.47
N VAL A 81 -20.31 11.18 17.84
CA VAL A 81 -21.44 11.86 17.20
C VAL A 81 -22.75 11.32 17.76
N SER A 82 -23.81 12.14 17.80
CA SER A 82 -25.15 11.64 18.08
C SER A 82 -25.59 10.67 16.96
N GLU A 83 -25.89 9.44 17.33
CA GLU A 83 -26.41 8.45 16.38
C GLU A 83 -27.68 8.96 15.70
N THR A 84 -28.60 9.53 16.50
CA THR A 84 -29.88 10.06 16.00
C THR A 84 -29.65 11.13 14.94
N ALA A 85 -28.72 12.05 15.16
CA ALA A 85 -28.40 13.11 14.18
C ALA A 85 -27.74 12.53 12.91
N ALA A 86 -26.78 11.65 13.06
CA ALA A 86 -26.07 11.04 11.94
C ALA A 86 -26.97 10.08 11.13
N MET A 87 -27.82 9.26 11.79
CA MET A 87 -28.80 8.41 11.14
C MET A 87 -29.89 9.22 10.42
N LYS A 88 -30.32 10.35 11.00
CA LYS A 88 -31.23 11.29 10.32
C LYS A 88 -30.60 11.84 9.04
N ALA A 89 -29.32 12.23 9.08
CA ALA A 89 -28.59 12.64 7.87
C ALA A 89 -28.47 11.50 6.84
N ALA A 90 -28.30 10.26 7.30
CA ALA A 90 -28.25 9.06 6.47
C ALA A 90 -29.63 8.58 5.96
N SER A 91 -30.74 9.13 6.43
CA SER A 91 -32.11 8.72 6.01
C SER A 91 -32.54 9.25 4.63
N HIS A 92 -31.62 9.90 3.91
CA HIS A 92 -31.87 10.45 2.58
C HIS A 92 -32.21 9.34 1.55
N PRO A 93 -33.15 9.59 0.59
CA PRO A 93 -33.59 8.57 -0.40
C PRO A 93 -32.48 8.00 -1.27
N LEU A 94 -31.36 8.69 -1.42
CA LEU A 94 -30.17 8.23 -2.16
C LEU A 94 -29.29 7.24 -1.36
N VAL A 95 -29.58 7.01 -0.09
CA VAL A 95 -28.93 5.98 0.75
C VAL A 95 -29.67 4.68 0.59
N ARG A 96 -28.97 3.59 0.40
CA ARG A 96 -29.50 2.23 0.29
C ARG A 96 -29.61 1.56 1.66
N ALA A 97 -28.55 1.67 2.45
CA ALA A 97 -28.44 1.13 3.79
C ALA A 97 -27.49 2.01 4.61
N ALA A 98 -27.77 2.16 5.89
CA ALA A 98 -26.92 2.84 6.83
C ALA A 98 -26.92 2.09 8.16
N THR A 99 -25.81 2.15 8.90
CA THR A 99 -25.68 1.55 10.22
C THR A 99 -24.75 2.38 11.09
N PRO A 100 -25.06 2.57 12.38
CA PRO A 100 -24.13 3.17 13.31
C PRO A 100 -22.98 2.19 13.62
N ILE A 101 -21.82 2.74 13.98
CA ILE A 101 -20.70 2.00 14.51
C ILE A 101 -20.18 2.65 15.79
N ALA A 102 -19.87 1.84 16.78
CA ALA A 102 -19.19 2.22 18.01
C ALA A 102 -17.89 1.44 18.11
N LEU A 103 -16.79 2.15 18.32
CA LEU A 103 -15.43 1.63 18.48
C LEU A 103 -14.94 1.98 19.87
N GLY A 104 -14.15 1.10 20.47
CA GLY A 104 -13.58 1.37 21.78
C GLY A 104 -12.83 0.19 22.36
N ASP A 105 -13.13 -1.02 21.91
CA ASP A 105 -12.63 -2.25 22.45
C ASP A 105 -11.89 -3.12 21.43
N ASN A 106 -11.11 -4.05 21.95
CA ASN A 106 -10.43 -5.06 21.15
C ASN A 106 -10.39 -6.43 21.86
N VAL A 107 -10.08 -7.47 21.10
CA VAL A 107 -9.68 -8.78 21.62
C VAL A 107 -8.34 -9.15 20.97
N ASN A 108 -7.28 -9.20 21.79
CA ASN A 108 -5.92 -9.46 21.31
C ASN A 108 -5.50 -8.58 20.09
N GLY A 109 -5.91 -7.29 20.10
CA GLY A 109 -5.64 -6.34 19.03
C GLY A 109 -6.61 -6.40 17.85
N TRP A 110 -7.61 -7.30 17.86
CA TRP A 110 -8.68 -7.33 16.86
C TRP A 110 -9.84 -6.46 17.34
N ARG A 111 -10.21 -5.46 16.55
CA ARG A 111 -11.20 -4.45 16.95
C ARG A 111 -12.58 -5.06 17.14
N ILE A 112 -13.23 -4.71 18.24
CA ILE A 112 -14.64 -4.98 18.49
C ILE A 112 -15.43 -3.77 18.00
N VAL A 113 -16.44 -4.02 17.16
CA VAL A 113 -17.28 -2.99 16.56
C VAL A 113 -18.73 -3.25 16.95
N GLY A 114 -19.28 -2.37 17.78
CA GLY A 114 -20.70 -2.32 18.05
C GLY A 114 -21.46 -1.74 16.85
N THR A 115 -22.49 -2.40 16.36
CA THR A 115 -23.23 -1.99 15.16
C THR A 115 -24.61 -2.63 15.11
N SER A 116 -25.35 -2.39 14.03
CA SER A 116 -26.60 -3.10 13.76
C SER A 116 -26.44 -4.17 12.67
N PRO A 117 -27.36 -5.12 12.53
CA PRO A 117 -27.32 -6.17 11.49
C PRO A 117 -27.27 -5.64 10.05
N GLN A 118 -27.53 -4.35 9.83
CA GLN A 118 -27.44 -3.70 8.52
C GLN A 118 -26.00 -3.70 7.96
N ILE A 119 -24.98 -3.82 8.81
CA ILE A 119 -23.57 -3.93 8.37
C ILE A 119 -23.38 -5.10 7.42
N LEU A 120 -24.09 -6.23 7.64
CA LEU A 120 -24.01 -7.40 6.78
C LEU A 120 -24.49 -7.12 5.35
N ARG A 121 -25.49 -6.22 5.20
CA ARG A 121 -25.98 -5.78 3.89
C ARG A 121 -25.01 -4.85 3.18
N ILE A 122 -24.37 -3.94 3.92
CA ILE A 122 -23.39 -2.98 3.38
C ILE A 122 -22.19 -3.74 2.82
N TYR A 123 -21.67 -4.73 3.55
CA TYR A 123 -20.51 -5.53 3.14
C TYR A 123 -20.87 -6.78 2.33
N HIS A 124 -22.16 -7.00 2.00
CA HIS A 124 -22.65 -8.21 1.31
C HIS A 124 -22.20 -9.51 1.99
N ALA A 125 -22.07 -9.48 3.31
CA ALA A 125 -21.53 -10.56 4.10
C ALA A 125 -22.52 -11.73 4.23
N ARG A 126 -21.95 -12.94 4.29
CA ARG A 126 -22.70 -14.20 4.50
C ARG A 126 -22.07 -14.98 5.65
N PHE A 127 -22.86 -15.80 6.33
CA PHE A 127 -22.36 -16.69 7.36
C PHE A 127 -21.79 -17.97 6.76
N VAL A 128 -20.65 -18.43 7.31
CA VAL A 128 -20.19 -19.82 7.13
C VAL A 128 -20.82 -20.70 8.20
N GLN A 129 -20.95 -20.17 9.43
CA GLN A 129 -21.48 -20.90 10.56
C GLN A 129 -22.24 -19.95 11.50
N GLY A 130 -23.31 -20.43 12.13
CA GLY A 130 -24.13 -19.66 13.06
C GLY A 130 -24.99 -18.61 12.40
N GLY A 131 -25.21 -17.49 13.07
CA GLY A 131 -26.07 -16.40 12.64
C GLY A 131 -25.74 -15.08 13.29
N VAL A 132 -26.62 -14.09 13.09
CA VAL A 132 -26.54 -12.76 13.70
C VAL A 132 -26.88 -12.84 15.18
N TRP A 133 -26.35 -11.92 15.98
CA TRP A 133 -26.67 -11.79 17.41
C TRP A 133 -28.16 -11.48 17.63
N SER A 134 -28.69 -11.96 18.74
CA SER A 134 -30.05 -11.71 19.20
C SER A 134 -30.12 -11.23 20.66
N HIS A 135 -29.01 -11.38 21.39
CA HIS A 135 -28.91 -10.97 22.78
C HIS A 135 -27.66 -10.12 23.01
N PRO A 136 -27.62 -9.28 24.05
CA PRO A 136 -26.42 -8.59 24.47
C PRO A 136 -25.25 -9.57 24.70
N LEU A 137 -24.01 -9.11 24.50
CA LEU A 137 -22.79 -9.91 24.64
C LEU A 137 -22.67 -11.09 23.65
N GLU A 138 -23.51 -11.16 22.65
CA GLU A 138 -23.30 -12.04 21.50
C GLU A 138 -22.46 -11.35 20.44
N ALA A 139 -21.51 -12.08 19.87
CA ALA A 139 -20.60 -11.54 18.85
C ALA A 139 -20.49 -12.46 17.63
N VAL A 140 -20.22 -11.85 16.50
CA VAL A 140 -19.93 -12.50 15.22
C VAL A 140 -18.50 -12.17 14.81
N LEU A 141 -17.75 -13.17 14.40
CA LEU A 141 -16.37 -13.01 13.96
C LEU A 141 -16.28 -12.86 12.44
N GLY A 142 -15.47 -11.91 11.98
CA GLY A 142 -14.97 -11.88 10.62
C GLY A 142 -14.06 -13.08 10.33
N ALA A 143 -13.96 -13.49 9.08
CA ALA A 143 -13.24 -14.71 8.69
C ALA A 143 -11.77 -14.75 9.09
N SER A 144 -11.07 -13.61 9.05
CA SER A 144 -9.67 -13.51 9.45
C SER A 144 -9.51 -13.45 10.97
N ALA A 145 -10.40 -12.75 11.68
CA ALA A 145 -10.44 -12.71 13.13
C ALA A 145 -10.65 -14.11 13.72
N ALA A 146 -11.64 -14.88 13.21
CA ALA A 146 -11.92 -16.23 13.66
C ALA A 146 -10.71 -17.17 13.52
N ARG A 147 -10.01 -17.10 12.38
CA ARG A 147 -8.80 -17.91 12.14
C ARG A 147 -7.64 -17.53 13.06
N ALA A 148 -7.38 -16.24 13.21
CA ALA A 148 -6.24 -15.75 13.97
C ALA A 148 -6.42 -15.96 15.49
N LEU A 149 -7.64 -15.75 15.99
CA LEU A 149 -7.98 -15.98 17.39
C LEU A 149 -8.21 -17.46 17.70
N ASN A 150 -8.33 -18.32 16.67
CA ASN A 150 -8.66 -19.74 16.79
C ASN A 150 -9.93 -19.99 17.59
N LEU A 151 -10.94 -19.14 17.39
CA LEU A 151 -12.22 -19.19 18.09
C LEU A 151 -13.34 -19.75 17.16
N LYS A 152 -14.29 -20.46 17.76
CA LYS A 152 -15.40 -21.12 17.08
C LYS A 152 -16.75 -20.65 17.62
N VAL A 153 -17.83 -20.92 16.89
CA VAL A 153 -19.20 -20.68 17.38
C VAL A 153 -19.43 -21.51 18.67
N GLY A 154 -19.89 -20.82 19.69
CA GLY A 154 -20.09 -21.36 21.05
C GLY A 154 -19.00 -21.02 22.03
N ASP A 155 -17.78 -20.63 21.57
CA ASP A 155 -16.70 -20.17 22.43
C ASP A 155 -17.01 -18.80 23.02
N SER A 156 -16.30 -18.44 24.09
CA SER A 156 -16.40 -17.13 24.72
C SER A 156 -15.03 -16.46 24.78
N PHE A 157 -15.05 -15.15 24.72
CA PHE A 157 -13.84 -14.32 24.88
C PHE A 157 -14.15 -13.08 25.73
N VAL A 158 -13.11 -12.43 26.25
CA VAL A 158 -13.18 -11.16 26.99
C VAL A 158 -12.57 -10.06 26.14
N GLY A 159 -13.26 -8.93 26.03
CA GLY A 159 -12.75 -7.73 25.39
C GLY A 159 -11.79 -6.96 26.32
N ALA A 160 -10.94 -6.15 25.73
CA ALA A 160 -10.08 -5.22 26.42
C ALA A 160 -10.38 -3.79 25.96
N HIS A 161 -10.27 -2.83 26.85
CA HIS A 161 -10.46 -1.41 26.54
C HIS A 161 -9.37 -0.92 25.58
N GLY A 162 -9.77 -0.03 24.63
CA GLY A 162 -8.86 0.54 23.63
C GLY A 162 -8.81 -0.27 22.35
N LEU A 163 -8.11 0.27 21.32
CA LEU A 163 -8.07 -0.30 19.98
C LEU A 163 -6.78 -1.08 19.67
N ALA A 164 -5.82 -1.06 20.59
CA ALA A 164 -4.55 -1.77 20.51
C ALA A 164 -4.43 -2.85 21.58
N MET A 165 -3.52 -3.81 21.39
CA MET A 165 -3.22 -4.81 22.42
C MET A 165 -2.79 -4.17 23.74
N GLY A 166 -3.26 -4.70 24.89
CA GLY A 166 -2.77 -4.34 26.22
C GLY A 166 -3.67 -3.39 27.02
N GLY A 167 -4.91 -3.19 26.62
CA GLY A 167 -5.92 -2.46 27.41
C GLY A 167 -6.42 -3.24 28.63
N GLU A 168 -7.20 -2.59 29.50
CA GLU A 168 -7.85 -3.20 30.65
C GLU A 168 -8.92 -4.21 30.19
N LEU A 169 -8.91 -5.39 30.79
CA LEU A 169 -9.81 -6.48 30.44
C LEU A 169 -11.20 -6.30 31.07
N HIS A 170 -12.24 -6.34 30.29
CA HIS A 170 -13.63 -6.32 30.75
C HIS A 170 -14.07 -7.73 31.23
N SER A 171 -13.39 -8.28 32.23
CA SER A 171 -13.58 -9.68 32.70
C SER A 171 -14.99 -10.00 33.15
N GLN A 172 -15.79 -8.99 33.51
CA GLN A 172 -17.17 -9.12 33.94
C GLN A 172 -18.16 -9.32 32.77
N PHE A 173 -17.72 -9.04 31.53
CA PHE A 173 -18.56 -9.04 30.34
C PHE A 173 -18.01 -9.96 29.23
N PRO A 174 -18.05 -11.32 29.45
CA PRO A 174 -17.60 -12.23 28.42
C PRO A 174 -18.58 -12.23 27.23
N TYR A 175 -18.01 -12.06 26.03
CA TYR A 175 -18.76 -12.22 24.79
C TYR A 175 -18.88 -13.69 24.41
N LYS A 176 -20.04 -14.09 23.85
CA LYS A 176 -20.27 -15.41 23.28
C LYS A 176 -20.31 -15.33 21.75
N ILE A 177 -19.56 -16.20 21.08
CA ILE A 177 -19.54 -16.26 19.62
C ILE A 177 -20.77 -17.02 19.12
N VAL A 178 -21.61 -16.34 18.31
CA VAL A 178 -22.84 -16.91 17.73
C VAL A 178 -22.73 -17.10 16.22
N GLY A 179 -21.75 -16.50 15.56
CA GLY A 179 -21.57 -16.64 14.13
C GLY A 179 -20.15 -16.36 13.64
N ILE A 180 -19.83 -16.92 12.48
CA ILE A 180 -18.58 -16.66 11.73
C ILE A 180 -18.94 -16.34 10.30
N LEU A 181 -18.40 -15.23 9.78
CA LEU A 181 -18.65 -14.77 8.42
C LEU A 181 -17.76 -15.51 7.40
N ALA A 182 -18.27 -15.63 6.18
CA ALA A 182 -17.48 -16.00 5.03
C ALA A 182 -16.47 -14.88 4.70
N PRO A 183 -15.32 -15.20 4.10
CA PRO A 183 -14.37 -14.19 3.63
C PRO A 183 -15.04 -13.21 2.67
N THR A 184 -14.97 -11.92 2.97
CA THR A 184 -15.49 -10.83 2.14
C THR A 184 -14.38 -10.14 1.33
N GLY A 185 -13.11 -10.32 1.72
CA GLY A 185 -11.97 -9.59 1.18
C GLY A 185 -11.89 -8.14 1.66
N SER A 186 -12.74 -7.74 2.62
CA SER A 186 -12.81 -6.40 3.18
C SER A 186 -12.32 -6.33 4.62
N THR A 187 -12.30 -5.12 5.19
CA THR A 187 -11.96 -4.91 6.61
C THR A 187 -12.87 -5.67 7.56
N LEU A 188 -14.12 -5.98 7.16
CA LEU A 188 -15.07 -6.76 7.96
C LEU A 188 -14.49 -8.12 8.36
N ASP A 189 -13.63 -8.72 7.53
CA ASP A 189 -12.99 -10.01 7.85
C ASP A 189 -12.11 -9.95 9.09
N ARG A 190 -11.67 -8.76 9.48
CA ARG A 190 -10.78 -8.50 10.61
C ARG A 190 -11.49 -7.96 11.85
N LEU A 191 -12.79 -7.83 11.81
CA LEU A 191 -13.57 -7.27 12.90
C LEU A 191 -14.24 -8.37 13.72
N VAL A 192 -14.45 -8.06 14.97
CA VAL A 192 -15.41 -8.73 15.85
C VAL A 192 -16.61 -7.80 15.95
N ILE A 193 -17.77 -8.23 15.49
CA ILE A 193 -18.97 -7.40 15.45
C ILE A 193 -20.01 -7.86 16.46
N CYS A 194 -20.63 -6.91 17.13
CA CYS A 194 -21.69 -7.16 18.12
C CYS A 194 -22.77 -6.08 18.05
N ASP A 195 -23.77 -6.18 18.90
CA ASP A 195 -24.77 -5.14 19.05
C ASP A 195 -24.15 -3.83 19.57
N ILE A 196 -24.53 -2.69 19.02
CA ILE A 196 -24.02 -1.40 19.44
C ILE A 196 -24.33 -1.08 20.91
N GLU A 197 -25.49 -1.53 21.38
CA GLU A 197 -25.89 -1.36 22.77
C GLU A 197 -25.02 -2.13 23.74
N THR A 198 -24.43 -3.25 23.30
CA THR A 198 -23.45 -4.00 24.12
C THR A 198 -22.21 -3.15 24.39
N VAL A 199 -21.64 -2.50 23.37
CA VAL A 199 -20.46 -1.65 23.52
C VAL A 199 -20.79 -0.44 24.41
N ARG A 200 -21.91 0.22 24.18
CA ARG A 200 -22.38 1.33 25.01
C ARG A 200 -22.55 0.95 26.47
N TYR A 201 -23.14 -0.21 26.72
CA TYR A 201 -23.37 -0.71 28.08
C TYR A 201 -22.06 -0.96 28.82
N ILE A 202 -21.09 -1.57 28.16
CA ILE A 202 -19.77 -1.86 28.75
C ILE A 202 -19.04 -0.57 29.08
N HIS A 203 -18.99 0.38 28.13
CA HIS A 203 -18.32 1.66 28.35
C HIS A 203 -18.96 2.47 29.48
N LYS A 204 -20.29 2.52 29.52
CA LYS A 204 -21.01 3.20 30.61
C LYS A 204 -20.68 2.60 31.98
N LYS A 205 -20.62 1.27 32.07
CA LYS A 205 -20.27 0.59 33.30
C LYS A 205 -18.84 0.87 33.74
N HIS A 206 -17.90 0.87 32.79
CA HIS A 206 -16.51 1.21 33.05
C HIS A 206 -16.35 2.66 33.55
N GLU A 207 -17.03 3.62 32.93
CA GLU A 207 -17.05 5.01 33.38
C GLU A 207 -17.64 5.16 34.80
N GLU A 208 -18.72 4.42 35.11
CA GLU A 208 -19.33 4.40 36.45
C GLU A 208 -18.36 3.85 37.52
N GLU A 209 -17.61 2.79 37.18
CA GLU A 209 -16.60 2.17 38.09
C GLU A 209 -15.40 3.11 38.29
N GLU A 210 -14.86 3.71 37.23
CA GLU A 210 -13.74 4.65 37.31
C GLU A 210 -14.11 5.94 38.07
N ALA A 211 -15.31 6.45 37.89
CA ALA A 211 -15.83 7.60 38.63
C ALA A 211 -15.99 7.26 40.13
N ALA A 212 -16.38 6.04 40.45
CA ALA A 212 -16.50 5.57 41.87
C ALA A 212 -15.15 5.46 42.56
N GLU A 213 -14.10 5.04 41.82
CA GLU A 213 -12.74 4.88 42.34
C GLU A 213 -12.00 6.22 42.48
N THR A 214 -12.15 7.12 41.50
CA THR A 214 -11.36 8.37 41.45
C THR A 214 -12.05 9.56 42.11
N GLY A 215 -13.33 9.47 42.45
CA GLY A 215 -14.12 10.59 43.00
C GLY A 215 -14.28 11.77 42.02
N ALA A 216 -13.96 11.58 40.77
CA ALA A 216 -14.04 12.58 39.72
C ALA A 216 -15.49 12.72 39.26
N SER A 217 -16.04 13.92 39.38
CA SER A 217 -17.35 14.28 38.84
C SER A 217 -17.34 14.23 37.32
N GLU A 218 -18.35 13.61 36.75
CA GLU A 218 -18.69 13.51 35.32
C GLU A 218 -18.14 14.66 34.47
N SER A 219 -17.15 14.39 33.64
CA SER A 219 -16.69 15.33 32.62
C SER A 219 -16.37 14.65 31.31
N THR A 220 -17.32 13.88 30.78
CA THR A 220 -17.35 13.50 29.37
C THR A 220 -18.74 13.76 28.84
N VAL A 221 -18.80 14.21 27.58
CA VAL A 221 -20.04 14.56 26.88
C VAL A 221 -20.96 13.32 26.92
N ASN A 222 -21.86 13.30 27.90
CA ASN A 222 -22.84 12.22 28.08
C ASN A 222 -23.89 12.35 26.96
N LEU A 223 -23.56 11.86 25.75
CA LEU A 223 -24.52 11.67 24.68
C LEU A 223 -25.13 10.27 24.87
N PRO A 224 -26.38 10.16 25.32
CA PRO A 224 -27.03 8.88 25.58
C PRO A 224 -27.12 7.99 24.33
N ASP A 225 -26.96 8.57 23.15
CA ASP A 225 -26.97 7.93 21.84
C ASP A 225 -25.63 8.08 21.10
N ALA A 226 -24.51 8.06 21.84
CA ALA A 226 -23.18 8.23 21.25
C ALA A 226 -22.82 7.08 20.31
N ALA A 227 -22.28 7.45 19.13
CA ALA A 227 -21.68 6.55 18.17
C ALA A 227 -20.34 7.14 17.70
N THR A 228 -19.43 6.30 17.22
CA THR A 228 -18.20 6.79 16.58
C THR A 228 -18.54 7.41 15.22
N ALA A 229 -19.38 6.74 14.43
CA ALA A 229 -19.85 7.21 13.14
C ALA A 229 -21.07 6.41 12.66
N VAL A 230 -21.67 6.86 11.58
CA VAL A 230 -22.60 6.08 10.75
C VAL A 230 -21.96 5.81 9.42
N ILE A 231 -21.91 4.53 9.02
CA ILE A 231 -21.47 4.12 7.68
C ILE A 231 -22.69 3.84 6.82
N ALA A 232 -22.60 4.18 5.53
CA ALA A 232 -23.72 4.02 4.61
C ALA A 232 -23.28 3.61 3.21
N SER A 233 -24.18 2.95 2.49
CA SER A 233 -24.02 2.65 1.06
C SER A 233 -24.98 3.46 0.22
N TYR A 234 -24.54 3.87 -0.97
CA TYR A 234 -25.34 4.64 -1.90
C TYR A 234 -26.30 3.78 -2.72
N ARG A 235 -27.42 4.36 -3.10
CA ARG A 235 -28.36 3.78 -4.07
C ARG A 235 -27.95 4.12 -5.51
N SER A 236 -27.26 5.23 -5.70
CA SER A 236 -26.88 5.76 -7.00
C SER A 236 -25.56 6.53 -6.90
N PRO A 237 -24.69 6.48 -7.93
CA PRO A 237 -23.44 7.27 -7.96
C PRO A 237 -23.63 8.78 -7.78
N ALA A 238 -24.80 9.34 -8.16
CA ALA A 238 -25.11 10.75 -7.95
C ALA A 238 -25.09 11.15 -6.47
N ALA A 239 -25.33 10.21 -5.55
CA ALA A 239 -25.27 10.43 -4.12
C ALA A 239 -23.87 10.89 -3.66
N ALA A 240 -22.81 10.37 -4.26
CA ALA A 240 -21.44 10.70 -3.91
C ALA A 240 -21.10 12.18 -4.06
N MET A 241 -21.72 12.86 -5.01
CA MET A 241 -21.52 14.31 -5.22
C MET A 241 -22.41 15.19 -4.32
N LEU A 242 -23.61 14.70 -4.01
CA LEU A 242 -24.65 15.49 -3.34
C LEU A 242 -24.60 15.34 -1.82
N LEU A 243 -24.58 14.09 -1.32
CA LEU A 243 -24.76 13.82 0.11
C LEU A 243 -23.67 14.40 1.01
N PRO A 244 -22.36 14.26 0.68
CA PRO A 244 -21.33 14.85 1.52
C PRO A 244 -21.47 16.36 1.63
N ARG A 245 -21.87 17.06 0.55
CA ARG A 245 -22.07 18.51 0.57
C ARG A 245 -23.25 18.94 1.43
N LEU A 246 -24.37 18.22 1.32
CA LEU A 246 -25.56 18.49 2.11
C LEU A 246 -25.30 18.31 3.61
N ILE A 247 -24.66 17.18 3.98
CA ILE A 247 -24.40 16.84 5.37
C ILE A 247 -23.33 17.76 5.98
N ASN A 248 -22.29 18.09 5.23
CA ASN A 248 -21.22 18.99 5.69
C ASN A 248 -21.67 20.45 5.93
N ASN A 249 -22.88 20.84 5.50
CA ASN A 249 -23.49 22.10 5.88
C ASN A 249 -23.95 22.13 7.35
N ASP A 250 -24.11 20.94 7.97
CA ASP A 250 -24.36 20.85 9.41
C ASP A 250 -23.07 21.18 10.18
N PRO A 251 -23.12 22.10 11.17
CA PRO A 251 -21.93 22.49 11.92
C PRO A 251 -21.37 21.37 12.82
N THR A 252 -22.17 20.35 13.12
CA THR A 252 -21.80 19.24 14.04
C THR A 252 -21.35 17.98 13.34
N LEU A 253 -21.65 17.85 12.05
CA LEU A 253 -21.40 16.63 11.28
C LEU A 253 -20.29 16.81 10.24
N THR A 254 -19.54 15.76 10.01
CA THR A 254 -18.66 15.58 8.85
C THR A 254 -19.09 14.33 8.08
N ALA A 255 -19.27 14.49 6.79
CA ALA A 255 -19.53 13.39 5.88
C ALA A 255 -18.36 13.24 4.91
N ALA A 256 -17.84 12.04 4.78
CA ALA A 256 -16.71 11.70 3.94
C ALA A 256 -17.02 10.48 3.05
N SER A 257 -16.64 10.57 1.78
CA SER A 257 -16.68 9.41 0.86
C SER A 257 -15.30 8.78 0.82
N PRO A 258 -15.15 7.47 1.14
CA PRO A 258 -13.87 6.79 1.13
C PRO A 258 -13.13 6.92 -0.20
N SER A 259 -13.83 6.73 -1.32
CA SER A 259 -13.24 6.85 -2.66
C SER A 259 -12.67 8.25 -2.94
N PHE A 260 -13.38 9.32 -2.50
CA PHE A 260 -12.92 10.69 -2.70
C PHE A 260 -11.71 11.03 -1.82
N GLU A 261 -11.75 10.65 -0.54
CA GLU A 261 -10.65 10.97 0.39
C GLU A 261 -9.38 10.19 0.06
N ILE A 262 -9.49 8.92 -0.36
CA ILE A 262 -8.34 8.15 -0.81
C ILE A 262 -7.78 8.68 -2.14
N ALA A 263 -8.63 9.06 -3.11
CA ALA A 263 -8.18 9.71 -4.34
C ALA A 263 -7.44 11.03 -4.04
N ARG A 264 -7.95 11.81 -3.11
CA ARG A 264 -7.32 13.05 -2.62
C ARG A 264 -5.98 12.77 -1.96
N LEU A 265 -5.89 11.77 -1.08
CA LEU A 265 -4.63 11.33 -0.47
C LEU A 265 -3.62 10.92 -1.54
N MET A 266 -4.04 10.11 -2.54
CA MET A 266 -3.17 9.72 -3.65
C MET A 266 -2.69 10.93 -4.44
N SER A 267 -3.52 11.96 -4.63
CA SER A 267 -3.10 13.19 -5.32
C SER A 267 -1.98 13.94 -4.58
N TYR A 268 -2.00 13.91 -3.24
CA TYR A 268 -0.93 14.48 -2.42
C TYR A 268 0.36 13.64 -2.43
N LEU A 269 0.23 12.32 -2.55
CA LEU A 269 1.39 11.42 -2.63
C LEU A 269 2.04 11.39 -4.03
N ARG A 270 1.30 11.77 -5.07
CA ARG A 270 1.80 11.73 -6.46
C ARG A 270 3.12 12.48 -6.68
N PRO A 271 3.34 13.71 -6.16
CA PRO A 271 4.63 14.38 -6.30
C PRO A 271 5.80 13.59 -5.70
N LEU A 272 5.58 12.90 -4.57
CA LEU A 272 6.59 12.04 -3.95
C LEU A 272 6.96 10.86 -4.83
N ILE A 273 5.96 10.23 -5.48
CA ILE A 273 6.19 9.13 -6.41
C ILE A 273 6.95 9.61 -7.65
N VAL A 274 6.56 10.76 -8.18
CA VAL A 274 7.29 11.39 -9.31
C VAL A 274 8.74 11.68 -8.92
N ALA A 275 9.00 12.19 -7.73
CA ALA A 275 10.35 12.42 -7.23
C ALA A 275 11.14 11.11 -7.07
N ALA A 276 10.52 10.06 -6.52
CA ALA A 276 11.15 8.75 -6.37
C ALA A 276 11.49 8.10 -7.73
N THR A 277 10.58 8.18 -8.70
CA THR A 277 10.82 7.68 -10.06
C THR A 277 11.89 8.48 -10.79
N ALA A 278 11.90 9.81 -10.64
CA ALA A 278 12.93 10.67 -11.20
C ALA A 278 14.33 10.38 -10.61
N LEU A 279 14.40 10.16 -9.29
CA LEU A 279 15.63 9.75 -8.63
C LEU A 279 16.11 8.39 -9.13
N GLY A 280 15.22 7.42 -9.28
CA GLY A 280 15.55 6.11 -9.84
C GLY A 280 16.05 6.21 -11.28
N ALA A 281 15.40 7.02 -12.13
CA ALA A 281 15.86 7.28 -13.49
C ALA A 281 17.24 7.97 -13.50
N LEU A 282 17.50 8.89 -12.59
CA LEU A 282 18.82 9.53 -12.43
C LEU A 282 19.90 8.49 -12.05
N LEU A 283 19.60 7.55 -11.16
CA LEU A 283 20.53 6.47 -10.81
C LEU A 283 20.84 5.58 -12.03
N VAL A 284 19.85 5.26 -12.86
CA VAL A 284 20.06 4.53 -14.11
C VAL A 284 20.97 5.34 -15.06
N ALA A 285 20.77 6.63 -15.16
CA ALA A 285 21.63 7.51 -15.96
C ALA A 285 23.07 7.56 -15.43
N ILE A 286 23.25 7.67 -14.11
CA ILE A 286 24.58 7.62 -13.46
C ILE A 286 25.25 6.26 -13.71
N ALA A 287 24.53 5.16 -13.61
CA ALA A 287 25.03 3.82 -13.95
C ALA A 287 25.49 3.73 -15.41
N ALA A 288 24.71 4.27 -16.32
CA ALA A 288 25.05 4.34 -17.74
C ALA A 288 26.31 5.19 -17.99
N MET A 289 26.45 6.35 -17.32
CA MET A 289 27.66 7.18 -17.38
C MET A 289 28.88 6.46 -16.80
N GLY A 290 28.72 5.74 -15.68
CA GLY A 290 29.76 4.89 -15.10
C GLY A 290 30.24 3.81 -16.06
N ALA A 291 29.32 3.15 -16.76
CA ALA A 291 29.63 2.20 -17.83
C ALA A 291 30.40 2.87 -19.00
N ALA A 292 29.94 4.04 -19.45
CA ALA A 292 30.61 4.80 -20.52
C ALA A 292 32.04 5.20 -20.16
N THR A 293 32.27 5.72 -18.96
CA THR A 293 33.64 6.07 -18.47
C THR A 293 34.53 4.84 -18.37
N GLY A 294 33.97 3.69 -17.95
CA GLY A 294 34.66 2.42 -17.95
C GLY A 294 35.07 1.95 -19.34
N LEU A 295 34.16 2.05 -20.29
CA LEU A 295 34.44 1.75 -21.70
C LEU A 295 35.55 2.63 -22.27
N MET A 296 35.54 3.96 -22.02
CA MET A 296 36.56 4.88 -22.47
C MET A 296 37.92 4.54 -21.88
N ALA A 297 38.02 4.33 -20.57
CA ALA A 297 39.24 3.95 -19.90
C ALA A 297 39.82 2.63 -20.45
N THR A 298 38.94 1.70 -20.89
CA THR A 298 39.33 0.44 -21.51
C THR A 298 39.95 0.67 -22.88
N MET A 299 39.36 1.54 -23.71
CA MET A 299 39.87 1.84 -25.03
C MET A 299 41.25 2.45 -25.00
N ASN A 300 41.50 3.38 -24.06
CA ASN A 300 42.84 3.99 -23.88
C ASN A 300 43.91 2.99 -23.43
N THR A 301 43.58 1.90 -22.74
CA THR A 301 44.54 0.90 -22.27
C THR A 301 44.72 -0.27 -23.24
N ARG A 302 43.86 -0.40 -24.28
CA ARG A 302 43.83 -1.53 -25.22
C ARG A 302 44.10 -1.12 -26.67
N THR A 303 44.81 -0.01 -26.85
CA THR A 303 45.22 0.46 -28.19
C THR A 303 45.85 -0.65 -29.01
N ARG A 304 46.70 -1.48 -28.36
CA ARG A 304 47.41 -2.61 -28.98
C ARG A 304 46.49 -3.77 -29.40
N ASP A 305 45.52 -4.14 -28.56
CA ASP A 305 44.54 -5.20 -28.87
C ASP A 305 43.60 -4.77 -30.00
N LEU A 306 43.20 -3.48 -30.00
CA LEU A 306 42.35 -2.89 -31.04
C LEU A 306 43.11 -2.77 -32.38
N ALA A 307 44.40 -2.43 -32.36
CA ALA A 307 45.29 -2.42 -33.53
C ALA A 307 45.42 -3.82 -34.15
N LEU A 308 45.61 -4.85 -33.30
CA LEU A 308 45.64 -6.26 -33.74
C LEU A 308 44.33 -6.70 -34.39
N LEU A 309 43.18 -6.37 -33.78
CA LEU A 309 41.88 -6.67 -34.34
C LEU A 309 41.66 -6.01 -35.70
N ARG A 310 42.09 -4.75 -35.86
CA ARG A 310 42.06 -4.05 -37.13
C ARG A 310 43.00 -4.68 -38.17
N ALA A 311 44.22 -5.07 -37.77
CA ALA A 311 45.17 -5.76 -38.66
C ALA A 311 44.65 -7.13 -39.12
N LEU A 312 43.79 -7.74 -38.31
CA LEU A 312 43.07 -8.99 -38.65
C LEU A 312 41.78 -8.75 -39.45
N GLY A 313 41.48 -7.52 -39.85
CA GLY A 313 40.38 -7.19 -40.74
C GLY A 313 39.08 -6.76 -40.01
N ALA A 314 39.11 -6.49 -38.70
CA ALA A 314 37.95 -5.96 -38.01
C ALA A 314 37.67 -4.52 -38.44
N GLY A 315 36.52 -4.30 -39.06
CA GLY A 315 36.04 -2.95 -39.42
C GLY A 315 35.65 -2.11 -38.17
N PRO A 316 35.50 -0.77 -38.37
CA PRO A 316 35.09 0.17 -37.28
C PRO A 316 33.80 -0.26 -36.56
N MET A 317 32.83 -0.76 -37.32
CA MET A 317 31.56 -1.31 -36.78
C MET A 317 31.78 -2.54 -35.87
N GLY A 318 32.77 -3.38 -36.16
CA GLY A 318 33.10 -4.53 -35.32
C GLY A 318 33.60 -4.13 -33.93
N ILE A 319 34.38 -3.07 -33.83
CA ILE A 319 34.88 -2.54 -32.57
C ILE A 319 33.76 -1.83 -31.79
N ALA A 320 32.96 -1.03 -32.48
CA ALA A 320 31.81 -0.37 -31.87
C ALA A 320 30.79 -1.36 -31.29
N SER A 321 30.58 -2.50 -31.97
CA SER A 321 29.65 -3.55 -31.50
C SER A 321 30.08 -4.20 -30.18
N VAL A 322 31.37 -4.24 -29.86
CA VAL A 322 31.86 -4.74 -28.55
C VAL A 322 31.47 -3.78 -27.43
N ALA A 323 31.64 -2.46 -27.64
CA ALA A 323 31.26 -1.44 -26.66
C ALA A 323 29.73 -1.46 -26.40
N VAL A 324 28.94 -1.58 -27.44
CA VAL A 324 27.47 -1.72 -27.31
C VAL A 324 27.11 -3.01 -26.60
N ALA A 325 27.75 -4.11 -26.89
CA ALA A 325 27.54 -5.39 -26.22
C ALA A 325 27.86 -5.34 -24.71
N GLU A 326 28.96 -4.67 -24.31
CA GLU A 326 29.31 -4.46 -22.90
C GLU A 326 28.22 -3.64 -22.18
N ALA A 327 27.78 -2.52 -22.77
CA ALA A 327 26.74 -1.67 -22.18
C ALA A 327 25.40 -2.44 -22.03
N LEU A 328 25.01 -3.22 -23.03
CA LEU A 328 23.79 -4.04 -23.00
C LEU A 328 23.87 -5.16 -21.97
N LEU A 329 25.03 -5.80 -21.77
CA LEU A 329 25.25 -6.81 -20.75
C LEU A 329 25.11 -6.21 -19.35
N ILE A 330 25.68 -5.02 -19.10
CA ILE A 330 25.52 -4.29 -17.84
C ILE A 330 24.06 -3.94 -17.60
N ALA A 331 23.37 -3.42 -18.61
CA ALA A 331 21.94 -3.05 -18.52
C ALA A 331 21.05 -4.30 -18.27
N ALA A 332 21.31 -5.41 -18.96
CA ALA A 332 20.56 -6.65 -18.75
C ALA A 332 20.78 -7.21 -17.33
N ALA A 333 22.01 -7.21 -16.84
CA ALA A 333 22.30 -7.62 -15.46
C ALA A 333 21.62 -6.69 -14.44
N ALA A 334 21.65 -5.37 -14.67
CA ALA A 334 20.96 -4.39 -13.81
C ALA A 334 19.45 -4.58 -13.82
N LEU A 335 18.84 -4.88 -14.97
CA LEU A 335 17.41 -5.19 -15.09
C LEU A 335 17.02 -6.44 -14.32
N ILE A 336 17.78 -7.53 -14.44
CA ILE A 336 17.50 -8.80 -13.74
C ILE A 336 17.61 -8.61 -12.23
N ILE A 337 18.70 -7.99 -11.75
CA ILE A 337 18.95 -7.77 -10.32
C ILE A 337 17.93 -6.77 -9.77
N GLY A 338 17.65 -5.68 -10.49
CA GLY A 338 16.67 -4.67 -10.10
C GLY A 338 15.25 -5.23 -10.03
N ALA A 339 14.84 -6.06 -10.98
CA ALA A 339 13.53 -6.74 -10.94
C ALA A 339 13.42 -7.71 -9.74
N ALA A 340 14.47 -8.51 -9.49
CA ALA A 340 14.49 -9.40 -8.32
C ALA A 340 14.43 -8.61 -7.00
N ALA A 341 15.24 -7.55 -6.87
CA ALA A 341 15.25 -6.69 -5.69
C ALA A 341 13.91 -5.98 -5.49
N SER A 342 13.26 -5.50 -6.57
CA SER A 342 11.92 -4.90 -6.50
C SER A 342 10.87 -5.90 -6.01
N SER A 343 10.88 -7.12 -6.52
CA SER A 343 9.97 -8.19 -6.08
C SER A 343 10.13 -8.49 -4.59
N ILE A 344 11.36 -8.54 -4.09
CA ILE A 344 11.64 -8.73 -2.66
C ILE A 344 11.16 -7.53 -1.85
N ALA A 345 11.50 -6.32 -2.27
CA ALA A 345 11.10 -5.09 -1.58
C ALA A 345 9.57 -4.95 -1.49
N LEU A 346 8.86 -5.22 -2.58
CA LEU A 346 7.39 -5.22 -2.61
C LEU A 346 6.81 -6.30 -1.70
N SER A 347 7.33 -7.52 -1.73
CA SER A 347 6.83 -8.62 -0.87
C SER A 347 7.03 -8.34 0.62
N LEU A 348 8.16 -7.75 1.01
CA LEU A 348 8.43 -7.36 2.39
C LEU A 348 7.57 -6.14 2.80
N GLY A 349 7.47 -5.15 1.93
CA GLY A 349 6.67 -3.94 2.18
C GLY A 349 5.18 -4.24 2.32
N THR A 350 4.61 -5.07 1.46
CA THR A 350 3.18 -5.45 1.54
C THR A 350 2.88 -6.31 2.75
N LYS A 351 3.78 -7.22 3.14
CA LYS A 351 3.63 -7.97 4.40
C LYS A 351 3.62 -7.05 5.62
N ALA A 352 4.61 -6.16 5.72
CA ALA A 352 4.68 -5.20 6.82
C ALA A 352 3.46 -4.26 6.88
N LEU A 353 2.95 -3.85 5.71
CA LEU A 353 1.73 -3.05 5.63
C LEU A 353 0.51 -3.87 6.08
N ALA A 354 0.36 -5.10 5.60
CA ALA A 354 -0.73 -6.00 5.98
C ALA A 354 -0.73 -6.30 7.49
N GLU A 355 0.43 -6.51 8.11
CA GLU A 355 0.54 -6.73 9.56
C GLU A 355 0.11 -5.51 10.36
N ARG A 356 0.45 -4.30 9.91
CA ARG A 356 0.14 -3.05 10.62
C ARG A 356 -1.28 -2.54 10.38
N THR A 357 -1.74 -2.59 9.14
CA THR A 357 -3.00 -1.96 8.72
C THR A 357 -4.08 -2.96 8.33
N GLY A 358 -3.69 -4.20 8.02
CA GLY A 358 -4.55 -5.23 7.48
C GLY A 358 -4.93 -5.07 6.02
N LEU A 359 -4.42 -4.06 5.37
CA LEU A 359 -4.63 -3.87 3.94
C LEU A 359 -3.86 -4.93 3.15
N LEU A 360 -4.58 -5.75 2.41
CA LEU A 360 -3.99 -6.73 1.50
C LEU A 360 -3.69 -6.03 0.17
N VAL A 361 -2.43 -5.58 0.05
CA VAL A 361 -1.94 -4.93 -1.17
C VAL A 361 -1.32 -5.99 -2.07
N GLU A 362 -1.81 -6.10 -3.29
CA GLU A 362 -1.29 -6.98 -4.34
C GLU A 362 -0.60 -6.14 -5.42
N PRO A 363 0.70 -5.84 -5.25
CA PRO A 363 1.39 -5.00 -6.20
C PRO A 363 1.54 -5.73 -7.53
N HIS A 364 1.16 -5.06 -8.59
CA HIS A 364 1.34 -5.53 -9.96
C HIS A 364 1.96 -4.43 -10.80
N ILE A 365 2.76 -4.82 -11.78
CA ILE A 365 3.34 -3.92 -12.77
C ILE A 365 2.73 -4.30 -14.10
N SER A 366 2.12 -3.35 -14.78
CA SER A 366 1.53 -3.58 -16.11
C SER A 366 2.62 -3.87 -17.15
N LEU A 367 2.27 -4.59 -18.21
CA LEU A 367 3.21 -4.90 -19.31
C LEU A 367 3.78 -3.63 -19.94
N ASP A 368 2.99 -2.57 -20.04
CA ASP A 368 3.42 -1.27 -20.57
C ASP A 368 4.48 -0.62 -19.66
N GLN A 369 4.31 -0.68 -18.35
CA GLN A 369 5.27 -0.17 -17.37
C GLN A 369 6.58 -0.96 -17.40
N ILE A 370 6.49 -2.29 -17.50
CA ILE A 370 7.66 -3.17 -17.67
C ILE A 370 8.39 -2.78 -18.96
N GLY A 371 7.65 -2.65 -20.07
CA GLY A 371 8.18 -2.22 -21.36
C GLY A 371 8.89 -0.88 -21.29
N LEU A 372 8.32 0.10 -20.57
CA LEU A 372 8.91 1.43 -20.39
C LEU A 372 10.22 1.37 -19.58
N ILE A 373 10.26 0.60 -18.49
CA ILE A 373 11.48 0.43 -17.67
C ILE A 373 12.59 -0.22 -18.50
N ILE A 374 12.27 -1.29 -19.23
CA ILE A 374 13.23 -1.97 -20.12
C ILE A 374 13.72 -1.02 -21.21
N ALA A 375 12.81 -0.39 -21.94
CA ALA A 375 13.16 0.51 -23.03
C ALA A 375 14.00 1.71 -22.55
N GLY A 376 13.64 2.32 -21.43
CA GLY A 376 14.38 3.43 -20.83
C GLY A 376 15.79 3.01 -20.41
N THR A 377 15.93 1.84 -19.78
CA THR A 377 17.24 1.31 -19.36
C THR A 377 18.13 0.97 -20.56
N LEU A 378 17.59 0.30 -21.57
CA LEU A 378 18.32 -0.02 -22.79
C LEU A 378 18.69 1.25 -23.58
N PHE A 379 17.81 2.23 -23.64
CA PHE A 379 18.08 3.52 -24.27
C PHE A 379 19.23 4.25 -23.56
N ALA A 380 19.23 4.31 -22.24
CA ALA A 380 20.32 4.89 -21.46
C ALA A 380 21.65 4.18 -21.72
N ALA A 381 21.64 2.84 -21.76
CA ALA A 381 22.83 2.04 -22.07
C ALA A 381 23.36 2.28 -23.49
N LEU A 382 22.48 2.37 -24.48
CA LEU A 382 22.85 2.68 -25.85
C LEU A 382 23.45 4.08 -25.99
N LEU A 383 22.84 5.10 -25.35
CA LEU A 383 23.39 6.45 -25.33
C LEU A 383 24.77 6.47 -24.68
N ALA A 384 24.97 5.75 -23.58
CA ALA A 384 26.25 5.64 -22.92
C ALA A 384 27.35 4.99 -23.80
N ALA A 385 26.95 4.05 -24.67
CA ALA A 385 27.86 3.37 -25.59
C ALA A 385 28.22 4.18 -26.83
N VAL A 386 27.40 5.16 -27.23
CA VAL A 386 27.57 5.93 -28.49
C VAL A 386 28.92 6.64 -28.53
N PHE A 387 29.26 7.41 -27.49
CA PHE A 387 30.48 8.21 -27.49
C PHE A 387 31.76 7.34 -27.49
N PRO A 388 31.91 6.29 -26.65
CA PRO A 388 33.01 5.35 -26.75
C PRO A 388 33.09 4.63 -28.10
N ALA A 389 31.94 4.24 -28.67
CA ALA A 389 31.88 3.56 -29.97
C ALA A 389 32.35 4.46 -31.12
N LEU A 390 31.91 5.72 -31.13
CA LEU A 390 32.36 6.70 -32.13
C LEU A 390 33.86 6.97 -32.04
N ARG A 391 34.37 7.15 -30.81
CA ARG A 391 35.80 7.39 -30.62
C ARG A 391 36.65 6.20 -31.07
N ALA A 392 36.20 4.98 -30.80
CA ALA A 392 36.85 3.76 -31.24
C ALA A 392 36.87 3.58 -32.77
N SER A 393 35.85 4.10 -33.47
CA SER A 393 35.74 4.00 -34.92
C SER A 393 36.65 4.99 -35.65
N HIS A 394 37.03 6.12 -35.00
CA HIS A 394 37.81 7.19 -35.63
C HIS A 394 39.30 7.20 -35.30
N THR A 395 39.80 6.30 -34.40
CA THR A 395 41.25 6.21 -34.08
C THR A 395 41.99 5.66 -35.30
N GLU A 396 42.96 6.43 -35.82
CA GLU A 396 43.80 6.07 -36.96
C GLU A 396 44.84 5.00 -36.56
N ILE A 397 45.18 4.10 -37.50
CA ILE A 397 46.12 2.99 -37.26
C ILE A 397 47.54 3.51 -36.96
N GLU A 398 47.92 4.66 -37.52
CA GLU A 398 49.23 5.25 -37.29
C GLU A 398 49.45 5.72 -35.85
N GLU A 399 48.46 6.34 -35.19
CA GLU A 399 48.53 6.71 -33.75
C GLU A 399 48.62 5.51 -32.84
N LEU A 400 48.01 4.38 -33.22
CA LEU A 400 47.99 3.14 -32.43
C LEU A 400 49.32 2.36 -32.46
N LEU A 401 50.17 2.60 -33.46
CA LEU A 401 51.46 1.92 -33.63
C LEU A 401 52.63 2.73 -33.04
N GLN A 402 52.44 4.02 -32.77
CA GLN A 402 53.47 4.92 -32.21
C GLN A 402 53.38 5.11 -30.69
N SER A 403 52.37 4.58 -30.02
CA SER A 403 52.16 4.58 -28.57
C SER A 403 52.48 3.21 -27.96
#